data_4077ede223b5d3bddff1070f5d2b551c
#
_entry.id   4077ede223b5d3bddff1070f5d2b551c
#
_cell.length_a   1.000
_cell.length_b   1.000
_cell.length_c   1.000
_cell.angle_alpha   90.00
_cell.angle_beta   90.00
_cell.angle_gamma   90.00
#
_symmetry.space_group_name_H-M   'P 1'
#
loop_
_entity.id
_entity.type
_entity.pdbx_description
1 polymer ?
#
loop_
_entity_poly.entity_id
_entity_poly.type
_entity_poly.pdbx_seq_one_letter_code
_entity_poly.pdbx_strand_id
1 'polypeptide(L)'
;MKNKENILNYYPAGREIYVEGFENEGEPIMLTEFGGIAYKKDSNEGWGYTAVNSDKEFIEDYKRIIYAIKKSKVLVGFCYTQLCDVEQEINGLLTYDRVPKVNLDVIKQINDEVGNTMFKSIK
;
A
#
# COMPACT_ATOMS: atom_id res chain seq x y z
N MET A 1 -2.06 -10.93 -9.34
CA MET A 1 -2.39 -11.99 -8.37
C MET A 1 -3.88 -12.21 -8.40
N LYS A 2 -4.35 -13.38 -8.85
CA LYS A 2 -5.79 -13.61 -9.09
C LYS A 2 -6.43 -14.58 -8.10
N ASN A 3 -5.64 -15.29 -7.29
CA ASN A 3 -6.13 -16.21 -6.26
C ASN A 3 -5.12 -16.35 -5.12
N LYS A 4 -5.52 -16.99 -4.01
CA LYS A 4 -4.72 -17.19 -2.81
C LYS A 4 -3.45 -18.00 -3.10
N GLU A 5 -3.55 -19.03 -3.92
CA GLU A 5 -2.45 -19.88 -4.32
C GLU A 5 -1.34 -19.12 -5.05
N ASN A 6 -1.69 -18.16 -5.93
CA ASN A 6 -0.72 -17.30 -6.60
C ASN A 6 0.02 -16.36 -5.64
N ILE A 7 -0.59 -15.97 -4.53
CA ILE A 7 0.07 -15.16 -3.50
C ILE A 7 1.01 -16.04 -2.68
N LEU A 8 0.57 -17.21 -2.26
CA LEU A 8 1.35 -18.14 -1.43
C LEU A 8 2.58 -18.68 -2.16
N ASN A 9 2.50 -18.84 -3.49
CA ASN A 9 3.60 -19.30 -4.33
C ASN A 9 4.47 -18.16 -4.89
N TYR A 10 4.18 -16.91 -4.52
CA TYR A 10 5.00 -15.77 -4.90
C TYR A 10 6.09 -15.54 -3.87
N TYR A 11 7.29 -15.19 -4.33
CA TYR A 11 8.45 -14.90 -3.49
C TYR A 11 8.65 -13.38 -3.36
N PRO A 12 7.94 -12.69 -2.44
CA PRO A 12 8.12 -11.25 -2.24
C PRO A 12 9.57 -10.95 -1.87
N ALA A 13 10.21 -10.04 -2.58
CA ALA A 13 11.63 -9.73 -2.39
C ALA A 13 12.57 -10.96 -2.43
N GLY A 14 12.18 -12.01 -3.18
CA GLY A 14 12.97 -13.23 -3.30
C GLY A 14 12.93 -14.16 -2.07
N ARG A 15 11.94 -14.00 -1.20
CA ARG A 15 11.78 -14.81 0.01
C ARG A 15 10.43 -15.54 0.02
N GLU A 16 10.42 -16.72 0.59
CA GLU A 16 9.19 -17.45 0.87
C GLU A 16 8.34 -16.73 1.91
N ILE A 17 7.01 -16.83 1.78
CA ILE A 17 6.08 -16.25 2.77
C ILE A 17 6.06 -17.09 4.05
N TYR A 18 6.17 -18.40 3.93
CA TYR A 18 6.26 -19.34 5.04
C TYR A 18 7.64 -19.97 5.12
N VAL A 19 8.11 -20.24 6.32
CA VAL A 19 9.33 -21.02 6.52
C VAL A 19 9.06 -22.51 6.29
N GLU A 20 10.10 -23.27 5.98
CA GLU A 20 10.01 -24.72 5.75
C GLU A 20 9.27 -25.43 6.90
N GLY A 21 8.33 -26.29 6.53
CA GLY A 21 7.48 -27.03 7.48
C GLY A 21 6.21 -26.29 7.94
N PHE A 22 5.97 -25.08 7.47
CA PHE A 22 4.75 -24.32 7.74
C PHE A 22 4.02 -23.97 6.43
N GLU A 23 2.70 -24.08 6.46
CA GLU A 23 1.83 -23.77 5.34
C GLU A 23 0.67 -22.89 5.79
N ASN A 24 -0.04 -22.26 4.85
CA ASN A 24 -1.25 -21.51 5.18
C ASN A 24 -2.40 -22.47 5.52
N GLU A 25 -2.89 -22.43 6.75
CA GLU A 25 -4.01 -23.25 7.24
C GLU A 25 -5.37 -22.54 7.15
N GLY A 26 -5.44 -21.41 6.46
CA GLY A 26 -6.67 -20.64 6.27
C GLY A 26 -6.64 -19.26 6.90
N GLU A 27 -5.52 -18.87 7.48
CA GLU A 27 -5.34 -17.56 8.11
C GLU A 27 -5.61 -16.42 7.11
N PRO A 28 -6.14 -15.30 7.61
CA PRO A 28 -6.30 -14.09 6.80
C PRO A 28 -4.94 -13.54 6.38
N ILE A 29 -4.83 -13.15 5.12
CA ILE A 29 -3.60 -12.59 4.56
C ILE A 29 -3.72 -11.06 4.51
N MET A 30 -2.76 -10.36 5.12
CA MET A 30 -2.65 -8.91 5.08
C MET A 30 -1.38 -8.48 4.35
N LEU A 31 -1.46 -7.37 3.61
CA LEU A 31 -0.31 -6.69 3.03
C LEU A 31 0.12 -5.57 4.00
N THR A 32 1.09 -5.86 4.84
CA THR A 32 1.45 -5.01 5.99
C THR A 32 2.47 -3.93 5.67
N GLU A 33 3.13 -4.00 4.51
CA GLU A 33 4.07 -3.00 4.04
C GLU A 33 4.09 -2.96 2.50
N PHE A 34 3.75 -1.81 1.94
CA PHE A 34 3.79 -1.58 0.49
C PHE A 34 3.63 -0.09 0.17
N GLY A 35 3.87 0.25 -1.10
CA GLY A 35 3.69 1.61 -1.63
C GLY A 35 5.02 2.33 -1.79
N GLY A 36 5.33 3.27 -0.92
CA GLY A 36 6.59 4.00 -0.96
C GLY A 36 6.69 4.98 -2.14
N ILE A 37 5.63 5.74 -2.43
CA ILE A 37 5.62 6.76 -3.48
C ILE A 37 6.31 8.01 -2.96
N ALA A 38 7.54 8.25 -3.41
CA ALA A 38 8.27 9.47 -3.09
C ALA A 38 7.60 10.68 -3.73
N TYR A 39 7.23 11.66 -2.91
CA TYR A 39 6.69 12.93 -3.36
C TYR A 39 7.28 14.09 -2.55
N LYS A 40 8.09 14.92 -3.22
CA LYS A 40 8.74 16.06 -2.62
C LYS A 40 7.79 17.24 -2.57
N LYS A 41 7.38 17.67 -1.38
CA LYS A 41 6.53 18.86 -1.15
C LYS A 41 7.32 20.05 -0.58
N ASP A 42 8.45 19.79 0.01
CA ASP A 42 9.33 20.77 0.62
C ASP A 42 10.71 20.77 -0.03
N SER A 43 11.65 21.52 0.56
CA SER A 43 13.04 21.61 0.07
C SER A 43 13.88 20.37 0.39
N ASN A 44 13.38 19.43 1.18
CA ASN A 44 14.15 18.26 1.59
C ASN A 44 14.34 17.30 0.41
N GLU A 45 15.55 16.84 0.22
CA GLU A 45 15.84 15.73 -0.70
C GLU A 45 15.57 14.42 -0.01
N GLY A 46 15.06 13.45 -0.76
CA GLY A 46 14.73 12.16 -0.19
C GLY A 46 14.41 11.12 -1.27
N TRP A 47 14.05 9.94 -0.83
CA TRP A 47 13.82 8.79 -1.70
C TRP A 47 12.50 8.05 -1.36
N GLY A 48 12.11 7.19 -2.25
CA GLY A 48 11.05 6.20 -2.11
C GLY A 48 11.21 5.15 -3.20
N TYR A 49 10.29 4.20 -3.27
CA TYR A 49 10.37 3.11 -4.26
C TYR A 49 9.97 3.57 -5.66
N THR A 50 9.07 4.52 -5.76
CA THR A 50 8.73 5.26 -6.99
C THR A 50 8.72 6.74 -6.68
N ALA A 51 8.75 7.59 -7.70
CA ALA A 51 8.74 9.05 -7.53
C ALA A 51 7.69 9.70 -8.42
N VAL A 52 7.04 10.72 -7.89
CA VAL A 52 6.05 11.55 -8.59
C VAL A 52 6.34 13.03 -8.35
N ASN A 53 5.85 13.89 -9.25
CA ASN A 53 6.15 15.33 -9.27
C ASN A 53 4.90 16.21 -9.08
N SER A 54 3.72 15.62 -8.93
CA SER A 54 2.48 16.36 -8.75
C SER A 54 1.48 15.60 -7.86
N ASP A 55 0.56 16.35 -7.24
CA ASP A 55 -0.55 15.81 -6.46
C ASP A 55 -1.38 14.81 -7.27
N LYS A 56 -1.61 15.14 -8.55
CA LYS A 56 -2.35 14.29 -9.48
C LYS A 56 -1.66 12.96 -9.69
N GLU A 57 -0.36 12.96 -9.99
CA GLU A 57 0.42 11.74 -10.18
C GLU A 57 0.44 10.89 -8.90
N PHE A 58 0.58 11.53 -7.74
CA PHE A 58 0.54 10.83 -6.45
C PHE A 58 -0.79 10.10 -6.25
N ILE A 59 -1.91 10.81 -6.47
CA ILE A 59 -3.25 10.25 -6.30
C ILE A 59 -3.51 9.11 -7.31
N GLU A 60 -3.07 9.27 -8.57
CA GLU A 60 -3.21 8.26 -9.62
C GLU A 60 -2.42 6.99 -9.27
N ASP A 61 -1.17 7.13 -8.83
CA ASP A 61 -0.33 6.00 -8.43
C ASP A 61 -0.87 5.32 -7.16
N TYR A 62 -1.25 6.10 -6.16
CA TYR A 62 -1.88 5.58 -4.95
C TYR A 62 -3.13 4.76 -5.28
N LYS A 63 -4.03 5.34 -6.08
CA LYS A 63 -5.26 4.67 -6.53
C LYS A 63 -4.97 3.39 -7.30
N ARG A 64 -3.99 3.40 -8.20
CA ARG A 64 -3.57 2.23 -8.98
C ARG A 64 -3.13 1.08 -8.07
N ILE A 65 -2.33 1.37 -7.06
CA ILE A 65 -1.81 0.38 -6.11
C ILE A 65 -2.95 -0.18 -5.24
N ILE A 66 -3.76 0.69 -4.63
CA ILE A 66 -4.87 0.29 -3.75
C ILE A 66 -5.92 -0.53 -4.52
N TYR A 67 -6.22 -0.16 -5.76
CA TYR A 67 -7.15 -0.95 -6.58
C TYR A 67 -6.57 -2.30 -7.04
N ALA A 68 -5.26 -2.43 -7.18
CA ALA A 68 -4.63 -3.73 -7.40
C ALA A 68 -4.83 -4.67 -6.19
N ILE A 69 -4.76 -4.13 -4.97
CA ILE A 69 -5.07 -4.86 -3.74
C ILE A 69 -6.54 -5.31 -3.74
N LYS A 70 -7.48 -4.42 -4.05
CA LYS A 70 -8.91 -4.74 -4.19
C LYS A 70 -9.16 -5.87 -5.19
N LYS A 71 -8.48 -5.83 -6.33
CA LYS A 71 -8.62 -6.86 -7.38
C LYS A 71 -8.07 -8.22 -6.99
N SER A 72 -7.19 -8.30 -6.00
CA SER A 72 -6.62 -9.57 -5.54
C SER A 72 -7.67 -10.51 -4.96
N LYS A 73 -8.71 -9.96 -4.29
CA LYS A 73 -9.78 -10.69 -3.59
C LYS A 73 -9.30 -11.71 -2.53
N VAL A 74 -8.04 -11.62 -2.16
CA VAL A 74 -7.37 -12.56 -1.25
C VAL A 74 -6.92 -11.85 0.02
N LEU A 75 -6.52 -10.58 -0.13
CA LEU A 75 -6.08 -9.77 0.99
C LEU A 75 -7.29 -9.28 1.79
N VAL A 76 -7.25 -9.42 3.10
CA VAL A 76 -8.29 -8.95 4.03
C VAL A 76 -7.99 -7.58 4.61
N GLY A 77 -6.77 -7.08 4.42
CA GLY A 77 -6.35 -5.77 4.87
C GLY A 77 -5.01 -5.35 4.28
N PHE A 78 -4.67 -4.09 4.50
CA PHE A 78 -3.41 -3.52 4.05
C PHE A 78 -2.94 -2.39 4.96
N CYS A 79 -1.62 -2.13 4.93
CA CYS A 79 -1.01 -0.97 5.58
C CYS A 79 -0.05 -0.30 4.58
N TYR A 80 -0.37 0.92 4.18
CA TYR A 80 0.46 1.70 3.25
C TYR A 80 1.69 2.26 3.97
N THR A 81 2.84 2.16 3.34
CA THR A 81 4.09 2.74 3.81
C THR A 81 4.36 4.05 3.04
N GLN A 82 4.18 5.22 3.70
CA GLN A 82 3.93 5.34 5.14
C GLN A 82 2.98 6.51 5.44
N LEU A 83 2.65 6.74 6.71
CA LEU A 83 1.78 7.84 7.10
C LEU A 83 2.46 9.20 6.96
N CYS A 84 3.65 9.35 7.53
CA CYS A 84 4.46 10.59 7.49
C CYS A 84 5.83 10.31 6.90
N ASP A 85 6.45 11.31 6.30
CA ASP A 85 7.85 11.25 5.95
C ASP A 85 8.73 11.02 7.18
N VAL A 86 9.81 10.29 7.01
CA VAL A 86 10.78 10.00 8.07
C VAL A 86 12.19 10.27 7.52
N GLU A 87 12.82 11.32 8.01
CA GLU A 87 14.15 11.76 7.56
C GLU A 87 14.22 11.90 6.04
N GLN A 88 15.01 11.07 5.36
CA GLN A 88 15.16 11.09 3.90
C GLN A 88 14.13 10.24 3.16
N GLU A 89 13.27 9.52 3.86
CA GLU A 89 12.22 8.71 3.27
C GLU A 89 10.96 9.54 3.07
N ILE A 90 10.77 10.08 1.85
CA ILE A 90 9.71 11.04 1.51
C ILE A 90 8.49 10.40 0.85
N ASN A 91 8.11 9.22 1.30
CA ASN A 91 7.00 8.43 0.77
C ASN A 91 5.72 8.47 1.64
N GLY A 92 5.67 9.36 2.63
CA GLY A 92 4.50 9.58 3.47
C GLY A 92 3.30 10.19 2.72
N LEU A 93 2.11 9.97 3.25
CA LEU A 93 0.90 10.74 2.89
C LEU A 93 0.98 12.17 3.44
N LEU A 94 1.73 12.34 4.51
CA LEU A 94 2.02 13.61 5.18
C LEU A 94 3.51 13.91 5.09
N THR A 95 3.87 15.18 5.16
CA THR A 95 5.27 15.60 5.36
C THR A 95 5.79 15.19 6.74
N TYR A 96 7.08 15.38 7.00
CA TYR A 96 7.68 15.16 8.32
C TYR A 96 6.95 15.96 9.42
N ASP A 97 6.54 17.21 9.13
CA ASP A 97 5.77 18.08 10.03
C ASP A 97 4.26 17.75 10.05
N ARG A 98 3.86 16.63 9.47
CA ARG A 98 2.46 16.12 9.42
C ARG A 98 1.51 17.01 8.63
N VAL A 99 2.02 17.77 7.66
CA VAL A 99 1.19 18.51 6.71
C VAL A 99 0.77 17.55 5.57
N PRO A 100 -0.52 17.49 5.20
CA PRO A 100 -0.96 16.67 4.09
C PRO A 100 -0.26 17.01 2.77
N LYS A 101 0.27 16.01 2.08
CA LYS A 101 0.89 16.20 0.76
C LYS A 101 -0.13 16.32 -0.36
N VAL A 102 -1.27 15.69 -0.19
CA VAL A 102 -2.40 15.69 -1.12
C VAL A 102 -3.72 15.81 -0.35
N ASN A 103 -4.83 15.98 -1.05
CA ASN A 103 -6.13 16.02 -0.40
C ASN A 103 -6.47 14.67 0.25
N LEU A 104 -6.54 14.65 1.58
CA LEU A 104 -6.81 13.44 2.37
C LEU A 104 -8.23 12.90 2.19
N ASP A 105 -9.21 13.71 1.80
CA ASP A 105 -10.56 13.23 1.51
C ASP A 105 -10.56 12.32 0.28
N VAL A 106 -9.71 12.62 -0.71
CA VAL A 106 -9.52 11.75 -1.88
C VAL A 106 -8.86 10.43 -1.47
N ILE A 107 -7.83 10.47 -0.64
CA ILE A 107 -7.19 9.27 -0.10
C ILE A 107 -8.19 8.43 0.68
N LYS A 108 -8.97 9.08 1.56
CA LYS A 108 -10.03 8.42 2.32
C LYS A 108 -11.05 7.74 1.41
N GLN A 109 -11.53 8.44 0.39
CA GLN A 109 -12.50 7.89 -0.57
C GLN A 109 -11.94 6.63 -1.26
N ILE A 110 -10.69 6.65 -1.71
CA ILE A 110 -10.03 5.49 -2.33
C ILE A 110 -9.99 4.31 -1.35
N ASN A 111 -9.63 4.57 -0.09
CA ASN A 111 -9.56 3.53 0.93
C ASN A 111 -10.94 2.97 1.29
N ASP A 112 -11.95 3.82 1.44
CA ASP A 112 -13.33 3.41 1.75
C ASP A 112 -13.92 2.52 0.63
N GLU A 113 -13.67 2.83 -0.64
CA GLU A 113 -14.12 2.01 -1.77
C GLU A 113 -13.52 0.60 -1.74
N VAL A 114 -12.31 0.45 -1.24
CA VAL A 114 -11.63 -0.85 -1.13
C VAL A 114 -12.06 -1.57 0.14
N GLY A 115 -12.07 -0.90 1.29
CA GLY A 115 -12.48 -1.45 2.57
C GLY A 115 -13.91 -1.99 2.53
N ASN A 116 -14.86 -1.23 2.02
CA ASN A 116 -16.26 -1.66 1.88
C ASN A 116 -16.44 -2.93 1.01
N THR A 117 -15.51 -3.17 0.09
CA THR A 117 -15.55 -4.38 -0.75
C THR A 117 -14.93 -5.58 -0.03
N MET A 118 -13.83 -5.36 0.71
CA MET A 118 -13.16 -6.41 1.47
C MET A 118 -14.05 -6.97 2.58
N PHE A 119 -14.72 -6.11 3.35
CA PHE A 119 -15.61 -6.55 4.43
C PHE A 119 -16.86 -7.30 3.94
N LYS A 120 -17.33 -7.05 2.72
CA LYS A 120 -18.46 -7.79 2.13
C LYS A 120 -18.11 -9.22 1.71
N SER A 121 -16.84 -9.52 1.50
CA SER A 121 -16.39 -10.87 1.09
C SER A 121 -16.13 -11.80 2.27
N ILE A 122 -16.21 -11.32 3.50
CA ILE A 122 -15.97 -12.10 4.74
C ILE A 122 -17.29 -12.65 5.32
N LYS A 123 -18.43 -12.31 4.72
CA LYS A 123 -19.74 -12.91 5.02
C LYS A 123 -20.00 -14.09 4.07
#